data_cf14f866e1cf14cbb199a4c8e336ddbb
#
_entry.id   cf14f866e1cf14cbb199a4c8e336ddbb
#
_cell.length_a   1.000
_cell.length_b   1.000
_cell.length_c   1.000
_cell.angle_alpha   90.00
_cell.angle_beta   90.00
_cell.angle_gamma   90.00
#
_symmetry.space_group_name_H-M   'P 1'
#
loop_
_entity.id
_entity.type
_entity.pdbx_description
1 polymer ?
#
loop_
_entity_poly.entity_id
_entity_poly.type
_entity_poly.pdbx_seq_one_letter_code
_entity_poly.pdbx_strand_id
1 'polypeptide(L)'
;MNLGADVKPVNYTINVRGQLLDLSHPLVMGIMNVTPDSFFAGSRVQTEEAIRQRAHEIVAEGAKIIDVGACSTRPDSDPVSAEEEMNRLAFALPIIREAEPEVIISIDTFHASIARRTVEEFGADIINDVEEGKDPEMFPTVAELGTPYILMSTAANLHDMLINFSREVQELRALGQKDIILDPGFGFGKGAVEGNYTLLSVMERLQVMELPLLVGISRKRMIHQLLGITADESLNGTTVLNTIALMKGANILRVHDVRPAVEAVKIVEAMRQNAEQ
;
A
#
# COMPACT_ATOMS: atom_id res chain seq x y z
N MET A 1 -11.56 -3.89 29.90
CA MET A 1 -11.14 -3.52 28.53
C MET A 1 -12.17 -4.13 27.59
N ASN A 2 -13.00 -3.30 26.96
CA ASN A 2 -13.93 -3.78 25.94
C ASN A 2 -13.14 -4.03 24.65
N LEU A 3 -12.85 -5.27 24.34
CA LEU A 3 -12.18 -5.73 23.12
C LEU A 3 -13.16 -5.86 21.93
N GLY A 4 -14.21 -5.07 21.87
CA GLY A 4 -15.23 -5.27 20.85
C GLY A 4 -16.20 -4.11 20.75
N ALA A 5 -15.76 -3.01 20.12
CA ALA A 5 -16.69 -2.34 19.24
C ALA A 5 -16.70 -3.19 17.96
N ASP A 6 -17.81 -3.86 17.66
CA ASP A 6 -18.01 -4.57 16.40
C ASP A 6 -17.77 -3.57 15.27
N VAL A 7 -16.59 -3.67 14.67
CA VAL A 7 -16.23 -2.95 13.45
C VAL A 7 -17.14 -3.54 12.37
N LYS A 8 -18.24 -2.87 12.08
CA LYS A 8 -19.10 -3.30 10.97
C LYS A 8 -18.32 -3.17 9.68
N PRO A 9 -18.30 -4.20 8.85
CA PRO A 9 -17.70 -4.11 7.54
C PRO A 9 -18.39 -2.99 6.77
N VAL A 10 -17.66 -1.95 6.41
CA VAL A 10 -18.15 -0.91 5.50
C VAL A 10 -17.80 -1.37 4.09
N ASN A 11 -18.81 -1.42 3.22
CA ASN A 11 -18.63 -1.82 1.84
C ASN A 11 -18.08 -0.63 1.05
N TYR A 12 -16.77 -0.63 0.81
CA TYR A 12 -16.13 0.34 -0.06
C TYR A 12 -15.93 -0.24 -1.46
N THR A 13 -16.06 0.62 -2.45
CA THR A 13 -15.66 0.33 -3.84
C THR A 13 -14.80 1.47 -4.35
N ILE A 14 -13.83 1.15 -5.21
CA ILE A 14 -13.03 2.13 -5.97
C ILE A 14 -13.11 1.80 -7.45
N ASN A 15 -13.00 2.81 -8.29
CA ASN A 15 -13.03 2.64 -9.74
C ASN A 15 -11.62 2.37 -10.26
N VAL A 16 -11.39 1.17 -10.77
CA VAL A 16 -10.14 0.77 -11.42
C VAL A 16 -10.43 0.44 -12.88
N ARG A 17 -9.86 1.15 -13.83
CA ARG A 17 -10.10 0.97 -15.29
C ARG A 17 -11.58 0.99 -15.69
N GLY A 18 -12.39 1.80 -15.04
CA GLY A 18 -13.83 1.86 -15.32
C GLY A 18 -14.66 0.71 -14.71
N GLN A 19 -14.06 -0.13 -13.89
CA GLN A 19 -14.72 -1.21 -13.15
C GLN A 19 -14.66 -0.94 -11.65
N LEU A 20 -15.74 -1.27 -10.94
CA LEU A 20 -15.77 -1.15 -9.48
C LEU A 20 -15.00 -2.32 -8.85
N LEU A 21 -13.92 -2.02 -8.17
CA LEU A 21 -13.20 -2.95 -7.31
C LEU A 21 -13.85 -2.96 -5.93
N ASP A 22 -14.37 -4.10 -5.53
CA ASP A 22 -14.99 -4.28 -4.21
C ASP A 22 -13.90 -4.47 -3.14
N LEU A 23 -13.94 -3.62 -2.12
CA LEU A 23 -13.06 -3.65 -0.95
C LEU A 23 -13.80 -4.10 0.33
N SER A 24 -15.03 -4.62 0.22
CA SER A 24 -15.73 -5.25 1.34
C SER A 24 -15.00 -6.53 1.79
N HIS A 25 -14.33 -7.19 0.87
CA HIS A 25 -13.39 -8.27 1.10
C HIS A 25 -11.97 -7.71 1.08
N PRO A 26 -11.18 -7.87 2.16
CA PRO A 26 -9.83 -7.34 2.19
C PRO A 26 -8.94 -7.92 1.09
N LEU A 27 -8.18 -7.06 0.41
CA LEU A 27 -7.28 -7.44 -0.66
C LEU A 27 -5.81 -7.45 -0.19
N VAL A 28 -4.99 -8.21 -0.89
CA VAL A 28 -3.55 -8.22 -0.70
C VAL A 28 -2.87 -7.51 -1.85
N MET A 29 -2.01 -6.55 -1.52
CA MET A 29 -1.13 -5.80 -2.40
C MET A 29 0.30 -6.28 -2.18
N GLY A 30 0.88 -6.92 -3.19
CA GLY A 30 2.25 -7.43 -3.13
C GLY A 30 3.27 -6.36 -3.52
N ILE A 31 4.30 -6.18 -2.70
CA ILE A 31 5.39 -5.24 -2.94
C ILE A 31 6.34 -5.79 -3.99
N MET A 32 6.69 -4.95 -4.96
CA MET A 32 7.67 -5.22 -6.00
C MET A 32 8.64 -4.05 -6.16
N ASN A 33 9.80 -4.14 -5.51
CA ASN A 33 10.83 -3.11 -5.62
C ASN A 33 11.70 -3.36 -6.85
N VAL A 34 11.69 -2.44 -7.82
CA VAL A 34 12.53 -2.50 -9.03
C VAL A 34 13.78 -1.65 -8.87
N THR A 35 14.51 -1.90 -7.77
CA THR A 35 15.77 -1.22 -7.44
C THR A 35 16.97 -2.03 -7.94
N PRO A 36 18.17 -1.41 -8.11
CA PRO A 36 19.38 -2.12 -8.54
C PRO A 36 19.71 -3.34 -7.69
N ASP A 37 19.57 -3.24 -6.38
CA ASP A 37 19.85 -4.33 -5.45
C ASP A 37 18.86 -5.49 -5.58
N SER A 38 17.66 -5.23 -6.10
CA SER A 38 16.61 -6.24 -6.23
C SER A 38 16.69 -7.01 -7.55
N PHE A 39 17.03 -6.34 -8.67
CA PHE A 39 16.92 -6.94 -10.00
C PHE A 39 18.09 -6.65 -10.95
N PHE A 40 18.82 -5.53 -10.82
CA PHE A 40 19.76 -5.06 -11.85
C PHE A 40 21.21 -5.55 -11.68
N ALA A 41 21.47 -6.53 -10.81
CA ALA A 41 22.80 -7.13 -10.61
C ALA A 41 23.25 -8.06 -11.77
N GLY A 42 22.33 -8.39 -12.68
CA GLY A 42 22.58 -9.30 -13.81
C GLY A 42 22.54 -8.63 -15.19
N SER A 43 22.52 -9.46 -16.23
CA SER A 43 22.26 -8.98 -17.60
C SER A 43 20.81 -8.48 -17.73
N ARG A 44 20.53 -7.65 -18.75
CA ARG A 44 19.19 -7.16 -19.03
C ARG A 44 18.15 -8.30 -19.15
N VAL A 45 18.50 -9.39 -19.81
CA VAL A 45 17.62 -10.54 -19.99
C VAL A 45 17.31 -11.26 -18.66
N GLN A 46 18.32 -11.39 -17.78
CA GLN A 46 18.12 -11.96 -16.46
C GLN A 46 17.24 -11.06 -15.58
N THR A 47 17.34 -9.75 -15.74
CA THR A 47 16.51 -8.77 -15.04
C THR A 47 15.06 -8.84 -15.50
N GLU A 48 14.80 -8.94 -16.80
CA GLU A 48 13.45 -9.10 -17.36
C GLU A 48 12.78 -10.38 -16.84
N GLU A 49 13.52 -11.49 -16.86
CA GLU A 49 13.01 -12.77 -16.37
C GLU A 49 12.71 -12.74 -14.87
N ALA A 50 13.57 -12.12 -14.07
CA ALA A 50 13.36 -11.97 -12.63
C ALA A 50 12.11 -11.11 -12.31
N ILE A 51 11.87 -10.03 -13.06
CA ILE A 51 10.67 -9.20 -12.95
C ILE A 51 9.43 -10.01 -13.30
N ARG A 52 9.46 -10.72 -14.44
CA ARG A 52 8.37 -11.59 -14.90
C ARG A 52 8.02 -12.65 -13.87
N GLN A 53 9.04 -13.37 -13.39
CA GLN A 53 8.87 -14.41 -12.38
C GLN A 53 8.29 -13.85 -11.09
N ARG A 54 8.78 -12.70 -10.61
CA ARG A 54 8.25 -12.08 -9.38
C ARG A 54 6.81 -11.62 -9.54
N ALA A 55 6.41 -11.09 -10.69
CA ALA A 55 5.02 -10.76 -10.97
C ALA A 55 4.12 -12.00 -10.91
N HIS A 56 4.52 -13.09 -11.56
CA HIS A 56 3.80 -14.37 -11.49
C HIS A 56 3.69 -14.92 -10.07
N GLU A 57 4.76 -14.88 -9.28
CA GLU A 57 4.74 -15.32 -7.88
C GLU A 57 3.71 -14.55 -7.06
N ILE A 58 3.74 -13.21 -7.14
CA ILE A 58 2.82 -12.33 -6.40
C ILE A 58 1.36 -12.68 -6.75
N VAL A 59 1.04 -12.82 -8.03
CA VAL A 59 -0.32 -13.13 -8.48
C VAL A 59 -0.72 -14.57 -8.12
N ALA A 60 0.16 -15.55 -8.33
CA ALA A 60 -0.06 -16.95 -8.01
C ALA A 60 -0.26 -17.18 -6.49
N GLU A 61 0.36 -16.37 -5.65
CA GLU A 61 0.14 -16.37 -4.20
C GLU A 61 -1.18 -15.74 -3.78
N GLY A 62 -1.88 -15.05 -4.69
CA GLY A 62 -3.24 -14.53 -4.50
C GLY A 62 -3.36 -13.02 -4.31
N ALA A 63 -2.29 -12.24 -4.54
CA ALA A 63 -2.41 -10.78 -4.57
C ALA A 63 -3.27 -10.33 -5.77
N LYS A 64 -4.04 -9.27 -5.58
CA LYS A 64 -4.82 -8.61 -6.62
C LYS A 64 -4.15 -7.35 -7.16
N ILE A 65 -3.20 -6.81 -6.41
CA ILE A 65 -2.50 -5.57 -6.72
C ILE A 65 -1.01 -5.84 -6.58
N ILE A 66 -0.22 -5.36 -7.55
CA ILE A 66 1.24 -5.26 -7.45
C ILE A 66 1.59 -3.80 -7.24
N ASP A 67 2.28 -3.48 -6.14
CA ASP A 67 2.76 -2.14 -5.84
C ASP A 67 4.23 -2.02 -6.24
N VAL A 68 4.48 -1.27 -7.31
CA VAL A 68 5.79 -1.16 -7.96
C VAL A 68 6.50 0.11 -7.46
N GLY A 69 7.62 -0.08 -6.75
CA GLY A 69 8.47 1.00 -6.28
C GLY A 69 9.85 0.95 -6.92
N ALA A 70 10.33 2.07 -7.46
CA ALA A 70 11.65 2.18 -8.07
C ALA A 70 12.65 2.97 -7.22
N CYS A 71 12.18 3.58 -6.14
CA CYS A 71 12.99 4.24 -5.11
C CYS A 71 12.98 3.43 -3.83
N SER A 72 14.08 3.47 -3.07
CA SER A 72 14.09 2.96 -1.71
C SER A 72 13.68 4.07 -0.75
N THR A 73 12.62 3.84 0.01
CA THR A 73 12.19 4.74 1.09
C THR A 73 12.91 4.46 2.41
N ARG A 74 13.98 3.66 2.40
CA ARG A 74 14.81 3.40 3.57
C ARG A 74 15.62 4.63 3.94
N PRO A 75 15.77 4.97 5.25
CA PRO A 75 16.49 6.17 5.69
C PRO A 75 17.94 6.28 5.21
N ASP A 76 18.59 5.15 4.93
CA ASP A 76 20.01 5.05 4.56
C ASP A 76 20.22 4.84 3.04
N SER A 77 19.17 4.97 2.22
CA SER A 77 19.31 4.82 0.78
C SER A 77 19.71 6.15 0.11
N ASP A 78 20.56 6.07 -0.91
CA ASP A 78 20.88 7.22 -1.73
C ASP A 78 19.62 7.76 -2.42
N PRO A 79 19.44 9.10 -2.48
CA PRO A 79 18.32 9.69 -3.21
C PRO A 79 18.38 9.32 -4.68
N VAL A 80 17.30 8.79 -5.20
CA VAL A 80 17.15 8.48 -6.63
C VAL A 80 16.51 9.69 -7.30
N SER A 81 17.06 10.13 -8.44
CA SER A 81 16.43 11.20 -9.21
C SER A 81 15.10 10.73 -9.83
N ALA A 82 14.16 11.66 -10.03
CA ALA A 82 12.90 11.36 -10.71
C ALA A 82 13.11 10.75 -12.12
N GLU A 83 14.18 11.16 -12.81
CA GLU A 83 14.55 10.60 -14.12
C GLU A 83 14.96 9.13 -14.01
N GLU A 84 15.81 8.79 -13.05
CA GLU A 84 16.23 7.41 -12.82
C GLU A 84 15.09 6.53 -12.33
N GLU A 85 14.24 7.04 -11.43
CA GLU A 85 13.02 6.36 -10.99
C GLU A 85 12.13 6.04 -12.19
N MET A 86 11.87 7.04 -13.05
CA MET A 86 11.06 6.84 -14.25
C MET A 86 11.67 5.82 -15.23
N ASN A 87 13.00 5.84 -15.40
CA ASN A 87 13.68 4.88 -16.28
C ASN A 87 13.49 3.43 -15.80
N ARG A 88 13.58 3.21 -14.49
CA ARG A 88 13.33 1.87 -13.89
C ARG A 88 11.88 1.44 -14.06
N LEU A 89 10.92 2.32 -13.82
CA LEU A 89 9.50 2.05 -14.01
C LEU A 89 9.17 1.77 -15.49
N ALA A 90 9.68 2.59 -16.42
CA ALA A 90 9.48 2.42 -17.86
C ALA A 90 10.04 1.09 -18.37
N PHE A 91 11.09 0.56 -17.73
CA PHE A 91 11.60 -0.77 -18.04
C PHE A 91 10.72 -1.87 -17.46
N ALA A 92 10.28 -1.76 -16.21
CA ALA A 92 9.60 -2.84 -15.50
C ALA A 92 8.11 -2.97 -15.85
N LEU A 93 7.40 -1.85 -16.01
CA LEU A 93 5.95 -1.85 -16.17
C LEU A 93 5.45 -2.62 -17.40
N PRO A 94 6.06 -2.50 -18.60
CA PRO A 94 5.66 -3.31 -19.74
C PRO A 94 5.83 -4.81 -19.50
N ILE A 95 6.91 -5.22 -18.80
CA ILE A 95 7.19 -6.62 -18.49
C ILE A 95 6.13 -7.18 -17.52
N ILE A 96 5.78 -6.42 -16.49
CA ILE A 96 4.74 -6.80 -15.53
C ILE A 96 3.39 -6.92 -16.22
N ARG A 97 3.03 -5.94 -17.06
CA ARG A 97 1.75 -5.95 -17.78
C ARG A 97 1.64 -7.08 -18.79
N GLU A 98 2.74 -7.44 -19.46
CA GLU A 98 2.79 -8.60 -20.35
C GLU A 98 2.65 -9.92 -19.58
N ALA A 99 3.33 -10.04 -18.43
CA ALA A 99 3.29 -11.23 -17.60
C ALA A 99 1.92 -11.45 -16.96
N GLU A 100 1.30 -10.37 -16.45
CA GLU A 100 0.03 -10.38 -15.71
C GLU A 100 -0.92 -9.30 -16.25
N PRO A 101 -1.61 -9.55 -17.38
CA PRO A 101 -2.43 -8.51 -18.04
C PRO A 101 -3.56 -7.94 -17.18
N GLU A 102 -4.14 -8.76 -16.31
CA GLU A 102 -5.31 -8.40 -15.50
C GLU A 102 -4.95 -7.84 -14.10
N VAL A 103 -3.68 -7.95 -13.68
CA VAL A 103 -3.28 -7.47 -12.36
C VAL A 103 -3.42 -5.95 -12.27
N ILE A 104 -3.86 -5.46 -11.11
CA ILE A 104 -3.90 -4.04 -10.81
C ILE A 104 -2.47 -3.59 -10.47
N ILE A 105 -1.97 -2.57 -11.16
CA ILE A 105 -0.64 -2.00 -10.93
C ILE A 105 -0.77 -0.70 -10.15
N SER A 106 -0.20 -0.68 -8.96
CA SER A 106 -0.01 0.51 -8.13
C SER A 106 1.43 1.00 -8.29
N ILE A 107 1.63 2.31 -8.27
CA ILE A 107 2.96 2.94 -8.33
C ILE A 107 3.25 3.62 -7.00
N ASP A 108 4.30 3.14 -6.31
CA ASP A 108 4.84 3.76 -5.10
C ASP A 108 5.75 4.92 -5.52
N THR A 109 5.20 6.13 -5.55
CA THR A 109 5.92 7.37 -5.91
C THR A 109 5.30 8.58 -5.25
N PHE A 110 6.15 9.55 -4.89
CA PHE A 110 5.76 10.86 -4.38
C PHE A 110 5.99 12.00 -5.39
N HIS A 111 6.32 11.66 -6.64
CA HIS A 111 6.51 12.62 -7.73
C HIS A 111 5.29 12.67 -8.66
N ALA A 112 4.62 13.81 -8.75
CA ALA A 112 3.46 14.02 -9.63
C ALA A 112 3.77 13.74 -11.11
N SER A 113 4.98 14.10 -11.57
CA SER A 113 5.41 13.84 -12.94
C SER A 113 5.54 12.34 -13.26
N ILE A 114 5.95 11.53 -12.30
CA ILE A 114 6.02 10.06 -12.44
C ILE A 114 4.61 9.47 -12.38
N ALA A 115 3.78 9.94 -11.44
CA ALA A 115 2.38 9.52 -11.36
C ALA A 115 1.67 9.71 -12.70
N ARG A 116 1.79 10.91 -13.32
CA ARG A 116 1.21 11.20 -14.64
C ARG A 116 1.72 10.25 -15.71
N ARG A 117 3.04 10.16 -15.85
CA ARG A 117 3.64 9.35 -16.92
C ARG A 117 3.32 7.87 -16.78
N THR A 118 3.33 7.32 -15.58
CA THR A 118 3.05 5.90 -15.37
C THR A 118 1.59 5.56 -15.68
N VAL A 119 0.65 6.45 -15.41
CA VAL A 119 -0.76 6.27 -15.79
C VAL A 119 -0.96 6.44 -17.29
N GLU A 120 -0.48 7.54 -17.88
CA GLU A 120 -0.75 7.89 -19.28
C GLU A 120 0.02 7.00 -20.28
N GLU A 121 1.29 6.68 -19.98
CA GLU A 121 2.18 5.95 -20.92
C GLU A 121 2.17 4.43 -20.66
N PHE A 122 1.94 3.99 -19.43
CA PHE A 122 2.11 2.58 -19.03
C PHE A 122 0.85 1.94 -18.43
N GLY A 123 -0.24 2.70 -18.30
CA GLY A 123 -1.52 2.18 -17.81
C GLY A 123 -1.47 1.72 -16.35
N ALA A 124 -0.76 2.46 -15.49
CA ALA A 124 -0.84 2.25 -14.05
C ALA A 124 -2.24 2.57 -13.53
N ASP A 125 -2.67 1.87 -12.51
CA ASP A 125 -4.06 1.85 -12.07
C ASP A 125 -4.30 2.60 -10.77
N ILE A 126 -3.29 2.69 -9.90
CA ILE A 126 -3.34 3.31 -8.57
C ILE A 126 -2.04 4.08 -8.36
N ILE A 127 -2.12 5.23 -7.70
CA ILE A 127 -0.94 5.96 -7.21
C ILE A 127 -0.88 5.83 -5.68
N ASN A 128 0.26 5.34 -5.19
CA ASN A 128 0.56 5.18 -3.77
C ASN A 128 1.61 6.21 -3.36
N ASP A 129 1.16 7.29 -2.72
CA ASP A 129 2.04 8.38 -2.28
C ASP A 129 2.37 8.25 -0.79
N VAL A 130 3.65 8.04 -0.50
CA VAL A 130 4.17 7.87 0.86
C VAL A 130 4.69 9.18 1.49
N GLU A 131 4.44 10.32 0.86
CA GLU A 131 4.88 11.64 1.34
C GLU A 131 3.74 12.65 1.56
N GLU A 132 2.47 12.18 1.66
CA GLU A 132 1.35 13.02 2.08
C GLU A 132 1.08 14.21 1.12
N GLY A 133 1.30 14.01 -0.19
CA GLY A 133 1.09 15.06 -1.20
C GLY A 133 2.06 16.24 -1.08
N LYS A 134 3.28 16.04 -0.62
CA LYS A 134 4.29 17.12 -0.53
C LYS A 134 4.64 17.76 -1.87
N ASP A 135 4.61 17.00 -2.96
CA ASP A 135 4.68 17.56 -4.29
C ASP A 135 3.38 18.34 -4.55
N PRO A 136 3.41 19.67 -4.72
CA PRO A 136 2.20 20.49 -4.87
C PRO A 136 1.39 20.15 -6.12
N GLU A 137 1.99 19.49 -7.10
CA GLU A 137 1.31 19.04 -8.31
C GLU A 137 0.67 17.64 -8.14
N MET A 138 0.90 16.92 -7.03
CA MET A 138 0.38 15.56 -6.85
C MET A 138 -1.14 15.53 -6.81
N PHE A 139 -1.77 16.30 -5.94
CA PHE A 139 -3.23 16.33 -5.82
C PHE A 139 -3.95 16.78 -7.11
N PRO A 140 -3.51 17.87 -7.78
CA PRO A 140 -4.05 18.23 -9.10
C PRO A 140 -3.88 17.10 -10.11
N THR A 141 -2.71 16.47 -10.16
CA THR A 141 -2.41 15.41 -11.12
C THR A 141 -3.31 14.19 -10.94
N VAL A 142 -3.43 13.64 -9.73
CA VAL A 142 -4.25 12.44 -9.50
C VAL A 142 -5.74 12.72 -9.71
N ALA A 143 -6.19 13.92 -9.38
CA ALA A 143 -7.57 14.35 -9.63
C ALA A 143 -7.88 14.47 -11.13
N GLU A 144 -6.96 15.02 -11.94
CA GLU A 144 -7.08 15.11 -13.40
C GLU A 144 -7.08 13.71 -14.05
N LEU A 145 -6.21 12.83 -13.60
CA LEU A 145 -6.12 11.46 -14.09
C LEU A 145 -7.33 10.61 -13.69
N GLY A 146 -8.02 10.97 -12.60
CA GLY A 146 -9.16 10.22 -12.07
C GLY A 146 -8.78 8.82 -11.59
N THR A 147 -7.51 8.60 -11.27
CA THR A 147 -6.98 7.31 -10.82
C THR A 147 -7.08 7.20 -9.29
N PRO A 148 -7.38 6.03 -8.70
CA PRO A 148 -7.36 5.86 -7.26
C PRO A 148 -6.04 6.31 -6.63
N TYR A 149 -6.15 6.99 -5.51
CA TYR A 149 -5.00 7.56 -4.82
C TYR A 149 -4.92 7.08 -3.38
N ILE A 150 -3.75 6.56 -3.00
CA ILE A 150 -3.44 6.18 -1.63
C ILE A 150 -2.72 7.35 -0.97
N LEU A 151 -3.38 7.94 0.01
CA LEU A 151 -2.90 9.06 0.81
C LEU A 151 -2.35 8.53 2.12
N MET A 152 -1.03 8.58 2.30
CA MET A 152 -0.39 8.15 3.54
C MET A 152 -0.18 9.33 4.48
N SER A 153 -0.43 9.13 5.79
CA SER A 153 -0.13 10.13 6.80
C SER A 153 1.23 9.93 7.46
N THR A 154 1.99 11.02 7.58
CA THR A 154 3.24 11.11 8.36
C THR A 154 3.03 11.56 9.81
N ALA A 155 1.79 11.90 10.21
CA ALA A 155 1.46 12.39 11.55
C ALA A 155 1.85 11.39 12.65
N ALA A 156 2.37 11.89 13.77
CA ALA A 156 2.90 11.05 14.84
C ALA A 156 1.80 10.37 15.70
N ASN A 157 0.59 10.90 15.70
CA ASN A 157 -0.52 10.41 16.53
C ASN A 157 -1.86 10.49 15.77
N LEU A 158 -2.86 9.78 16.29
CA LEU A 158 -4.18 9.67 15.65
C LEU A 158 -4.91 11.03 15.54
N HIS A 159 -4.77 11.91 16.52
CA HIS A 159 -5.47 13.20 16.51
C HIS A 159 -5.00 14.08 15.34
N ASP A 160 -3.69 14.27 15.22
CA ASP A 160 -3.10 15.05 14.13
C ASP A 160 -3.35 14.38 12.77
N MET A 161 -3.31 13.04 12.72
CA MET A 161 -3.63 12.25 11.52
C MET A 161 -5.06 12.53 11.03
N LEU A 162 -6.05 12.51 11.92
CA LEU A 162 -7.45 12.80 11.55
C LEU A 162 -7.62 14.24 11.06
N ILE A 163 -6.92 15.20 11.65
CA ILE A 163 -6.95 16.60 11.20
C ILE A 163 -6.33 16.72 9.80
N ASN A 164 -5.16 16.14 9.59
CA ASN A 164 -4.48 16.17 8.30
C ASN A 164 -5.33 15.49 7.22
N PHE A 165 -5.75 14.26 7.44
CA PHE A 165 -6.62 13.54 6.50
C PHE A 165 -7.90 14.31 6.17
N SER A 166 -8.55 14.95 7.17
CA SER A 166 -9.76 15.73 6.91
C SER A 166 -9.48 16.89 5.97
N ARG A 167 -8.38 17.60 6.13
CA ARG A 167 -7.96 18.71 5.27
C ARG A 167 -7.60 18.21 3.85
N GLU A 168 -6.76 17.19 3.76
CA GLU A 168 -6.24 16.68 2.49
C GLU A 168 -7.32 15.97 1.66
N VAL A 169 -8.19 15.20 2.30
CA VAL A 169 -9.36 14.61 1.64
C VAL A 169 -10.31 15.69 1.13
N GLN A 170 -10.52 16.76 1.90
CA GLN A 170 -11.35 17.89 1.44
C GLN A 170 -10.72 18.57 0.22
N GLU A 171 -9.41 18.77 0.21
CA GLU A 171 -8.68 19.34 -0.93
C GLU A 171 -8.78 18.44 -2.16
N LEU A 172 -8.48 17.16 -2.04
CA LEU A 172 -8.62 16.16 -3.11
C LEU A 172 -10.06 16.13 -3.67
N ARG A 173 -11.07 16.15 -2.81
CA ARG A 173 -12.49 16.19 -3.22
C ARG A 173 -12.84 17.48 -3.96
N ALA A 174 -12.31 18.63 -3.53
CA ALA A 174 -12.51 19.92 -4.19
C ALA A 174 -11.90 19.93 -5.61
N LEU A 175 -10.82 19.22 -5.84
CA LEU A 175 -10.21 19.00 -7.15
C LEU A 175 -10.94 17.94 -8.00
N GLY A 176 -11.90 17.21 -7.43
CA GLY A 176 -12.69 16.19 -8.14
C GLY A 176 -12.22 14.75 -7.94
N GLN A 177 -11.20 14.52 -7.11
CA GLN A 177 -10.73 13.16 -6.79
C GLN A 177 -11.82 12.38 -6.06
N LYS A 178 -12.17 11.20 -6.57
CA LYS A 178 -13.25 10.34 -6.03
C LYS A 178 -12.74 9.18 -5.20
N ASP A 179 -11.76 8.48 -5.70
CA ASP A 179 -11.28 7.22 -5.15
C ASP A 179 -10.03 7.48 -4.31
N ILE A 180 -10.22 7.57 -3.00
CA ILE A 180 -9.16 7.86 -2.02
C ILE A 180 -9.08 6.68 -1.05
N ILE A 181 -7.88 6.18 -0.80
CA ILE A 181 -7.56 5.15 0.17
C ILE A 181 -6.62 5.78 1.20
N LEU A 182 -6.87 5.58 2.49
CA LEU A 182 -6.01 6.12 3.54
C LEU A 182 -4.98 5.09 3.98
N ASP A 183 -3.72 5.51 4.13
CA ASP A 183 -2.67 4.73 4.79
C ASP A 183 -2.23 5.45 6.08
N PRO A 184 -2.42 4.84 7.25
CA PRO A 184 -1.96 5.41 8.52
C PRO A 184 -0.44 5.62 8.59
N GLY A 185 0.35 5.09 7.65
CA GLY A 185 1.79 5.30 7.55
C GLY A 185 2.58 4.64 8.68
N PHE A 186 2.31 3.38 9.00
CA PHE A 186 3.13 2.64 9.96
C PHE A 186 4.61 2.67 9.58
N GLY A 187 5.48 3.00 10.53
CA GLY A 187 6.92 3.14 10.31
C GLY A 187 7.37 4.53 9.86
N PHE A 188 6.45 5.42 9.50
CA PHE A 188 6.74 6.79 9.08
C PHE A 188 6.26 7.78 10.15
N GLY A 189 7.13 8.73 10.56
CA GLY A 189 6.75 9.81 11.49
C GLY A 189 6.26 9.41 12.89
N LYS A 190 6.11 8.11 13.19
CA LYS A 190 5.52 7.61 14.44
C LYS A 190 6.52 7.52 15.59
N GLY A 191 7.73 8.04 15.41
CA GLY A 191 8.81 7.90 16.40
C GLY A 191 9.30 6.47 16.54
N ALA A 192 9.54 6.05 17.76
CA ALA A 192 10.00 4.69 18.09
C ALA A 192 8.91 3.62 17.84
N VAL A 193 9.23 2.37 18.16
CA VAL A 193 8.36 1.19 18.10
C VAL A 193 6.99 1.45 18.75
N GLU A 194 6.97 2.11 19.91
CA GLU A 194 5.77 2.36 20.73
C GLU A 194 4.67 3.16 20.02
N GLY A 195 5.02 4.20 19.25
CA GLY A 195 4.04 5.00 18.52
C GLY A 195 3.26 4.20 17.49
N ASN A 196 3.92 3.25 16.84
CA ASN A 196 3.26 2.35 15.88
C ASN A 196 2.27 1.39 16.57
N TYR A 197 2.63 0.84 17.72
CA TYR A 197 1.70 -0.01 18.50
C TYR A 197 0.56 0.79 19.10
N THR A 198 0.81 2.02 19.56
CA THR A 198 -0.25 2.93 20.00
C THR A 198 -1.24 3.20 18.87
N LEU A 199 -0.75 3.53 17.68
CA LEU A 199 -1.60 3.74 16.49
C LEU A 199 -2.40 2.48 16.15
N LEU A 200 -1.75 1.32 16.07
CA LEU A 200 -2.44 0.06 15.78
C LEU A 200 -3.52 -0.25 16.82
N SER A 201 -3.29 0.07 18.09
CA SER A 201 -4.26 -0.18 19.16
C SER A 201 -5.58 0.58 19.00
N VAL A 202 -5.58 1.70 18.27
CA VAL A 202 -6.73 2.61 18.08
C VAL A 202 -7.10 2.81 16.60
N MET A 203 -6.54 2.01 15.69
CA MET A 203 -6.66 2.20 14.23
C MET A 203 -8.11 2.17 13.75
N GLU A 204 -8.98 1.40 14.41
CA GLU A 204 -10.42 1.34 14.09
C GLU A 204 -11.12 2.70 14.13
N ARG A 205 -10.55 3.67 14.85
CA ARG A 205 -11.10 5.05 14.90
C ARG A 205 -10.95 5.80 13.59
N LEU A 206 -10.08 5.36 12.67
CA LEU A 206 -9.96 5.94 11.33
C LEU A 206 -11.20 5.69 10.47
N GLN A 207 -12.06 4.74 10.84
CA GLN A 207 -13.32 4.49 10.15
C GLN A 207 -14.29 5.70 10.17
N VAL A 208 -14.08 6.66 11.06
CA VAL A 208 -14.82 7.94 11.05
C VAL A 208 -14.63 8.73 9.74
N MET A 209 -13.55 8.46 9.01
CA MET A 209 -13.27 9.08 7.72
C MET A 209 -14.13 8.50 6.57
N GLU A 210 -14.79 7.35 6.79
CA GLU A 210 -15.61 6.66 5.80
C GLU A 210 -14.88 6.39 4.47
N LEU A 211 -13.59 6.07 4.56
CA LEU A 211 -12.72 5.73 3.44
C LEU A 211 -12.00 4.40 3.70
N PRO A 212 -11.67 3.63 2.65
CA PRO A 212 -10.94 2.39 2.80
C PRO A 212 -9.53 2.62 3.36
N LEU A 213 -9.05 1.64 4.13
CA LEU A 213 -7.74 1.66 4.78
C LEU A 213 -6.78 0.66 4.13
N LEU A 214 -5.61 1.17 3.71
CA LEU A 214 -4.45 0.34 3.40
C LEU A 214 -3.54 0.27 4.63
N VAL A 215 -2.97 -0.89 4.90
CA VAL A 215 -2.01 -1.09 6.00
C VAL A 215 -0.74 -1.78 5.50
N GLY A 216 0.38 -1.09 5.67
CA GLY A 216 1.72 -1.55 5.32
C GLY A 216 2.60 -1.76 6.55
N ILE A 217 2.53 -2.92 7.20
CA ILE A 217 3.32 -3.24 8.41
C ILE A 217 4.46 -4.22 8.10
N SER A 218 4.41 -4.92 6.97
CA SER A 218 5.26 -6.04 6.63
C SER A 218 6.75 -5.76 6.82
N ARG A 219 7.41 -6.60 7.63
CA ARG A 219 8.85 -6.59 7.94
C ARG A 219 9.38 -5.28 8.51
N LYS A 220 8.49 -4.40 9.03
CA LYS A 220 8.88 -3.07 9.55
C LYS A 220 9.58 -3.15 10.90
N ARG A 221 10.36 -2.10 11.21
CA ARG A 221 11.16 -1.96 12.44
C ARG A 221 10.39 -2.23 13.72
N MET A 222 9.11 -1.86 13.77
CA MET A 222 8.27 -2.13 14.94
C MET A 222 8.20 -3.63 15.29
N ILE A 223 8.33 -4.53 14.33
CA ILE A 223 8.32 -5.98 14.54
C ILE A 223 9.70 -6.46 14.98
N HIS A 224 10.68 -6.27 14.12
CA HIS A 224 12.00 -6.90 14.35
C HIS A 224 12.75 -6.28 15.53
N GLN A 225 12.55 -4.98 15.85
CA GLN A 225 13.13 -4.39 17.06
C GLN A 225 12.47 -4.90 18.34
N LEU A 226 11.13 -5.05 18.36
CA LEU A 226 10.43 -5.58 19.53
C LEU A 226 10.85 -7.03 19.85
N LEU A 227 11.00 -7.84 18.79
CA LEU A 227 11.29 -9.27 18.92
C LEU A 227 12.79 -9.58 19.02
N GLY A 228 13.68 -8.61 18.77
CA GLY A 228 15.13 -8.80 18.77
C GLY A 228 15.61 -9.70 17.63
N ILE A 229 14.97 -9.63 16.46
CA ILE A 229 15.23 -10.45 15.28
C ILE A 229 15.57 -9.57 14.06
N THR A 230 15.90 -10.18 12.94
CA THR A 230 16.10 -9.46 11.66
C THR A 230 14.77 -9.21 10.94
N ALA A 231 14.78 -8.33 9.91
CA ALA A 231 13.63 -8.10 9.07
C ALA A 231 13.18 -9.37 8.32
N ASP A 232 14.12 -10.21 7.90
CA ASP A 232 13.83 -11.48 7.20
C ASP A 232 13.17 -12.52 8.10
N GLU A 233 13.48 -12.51 9.40
CA GLU A 233 12.88 -13.41 10.38
C GLU A 233 11.49 -12.91 10.87
N SER A 234 11.03 -11.75 10.43
CA SER A 234 9.83 -11.09 10.98
C SER A 234 8.50 -11.55 10.35
N LEU A 235 8.50 -12.64 9.58
CA LEU A 235 7.29 -13.17 8.93
C LEU A 235 6.15 -13.45 9.92
N ASN A 236 6.44 -14.16 11.01
CA ASN A 236 5.42 -14.48 12.01
C ASN A 236 4.84 -13.21 12.66
N GLY A 237 5.69 -12.25 13.05
CA GLY A 237 5.26 -10.98 13.60
C GLY A 237 4.44 -10.16 12.60
N THR A 238 4.80 -10.19 11.32
CA THR A 238 4.05 -9.58 10.23
C THR A 238 2.65 -10.18 10.13
N THR A 239 2.52 -11.51 10.14
CA THR A 239 1.23 -12.20 10.06
C THR A 239 0.33 -11.85 11.26
N VAL A 240 0.88 -11.82 12.47
CA VAL A 240 0.14 -11.42 13.68
C VAL A 240 -0.40 -9.98 13.55
N LEU A 241 0.44 -9.03 13.13
CA LEU A 241 0.02 -7.63 13.03
C LEU A 241 -0.94 -7.39 11.85
N ASN A 242 -0.77 -8.10 10.73
CA ASN A 242 -1.72 -8.08 9.62
C ASN A 242 -3.11 -8.59 10.06
N THR A 243 -3.15 -9.68 10.84
CA THR A 243 -4.41 -10.20 11.40
C THR A 243 -5.09 -9.17 12.31
N ILE A 244 -4.32 -8.51 13.18
CA ILE A 244 -4.84 -7.43 14.04
C ILE A 244 -5.36 -6.26 13.19
N ALA A 245 -4.62 -5.86 12.16
CA ALA A 245 -5.03 -4.79 11.25
C ALA A 245 -6.35 -5.12 10.53
N LEU A 246 -6.50 -6.35 10.03
CA LEU A 246 -7.76 -6.82 9.43
C LEU A 246 -8.91 -6.74 10.43
N MET A 247 -8.73 -7.21 11.65
CA MET A 247 -9.76 -7.13 12.71
C MET A 247 -10.13 -5.68 13.06
N LYS A 248 -9.23 -4.73 12.80
CA LYS A 248 -9.44 -3.28 13.02
C LYS A 248 -9.86 -2.52 11.76
N GLY A 249 -10.23 -3.23 10.69
CA GLY A 249 -10.87 -2.65 9.51
C GLY A 249 -9.94 -2.33 8.35
N ALA A 250 -8.74 -2.91 8.28
CA ALA A 250 -7.92 -2.82 7.07
C ALA A 250 -8.64 -3.46 5.87
N ASN A 251 -8.68 -2.75 4.74
CA ASN A 251 -9.24 -3.20 3.48
C ASN A 251 -8.17 -3.69 2.50
N ILE A 252 -6.94 -3.19 2.64
CA ILE A 252 -5.80 -3.61 1.81
C ILE A 252 -4.60 -3.86 2.72
N LEU A 253 -3.95 -5.02 2.55
CA LEU A 253 -2.67 -5.33 3.19
C LEU A 253 -1.53 -5.19 2.18
N ARG A 254 -0.60 -4.27 2.40
CA ARG A 254 0.61 -4.08 1.58
C ARG A 254 1.77 -4.88 2.17
N VAL A 255 2.23 -5.92 1.45
CA VAL A 255 3.11 -6.93 2.03
C VAL A 255 4.22 -7.40 1.08
N HIS A 256 5.34 -7.89 1.68
CA HIS A 256 6.37 -8.64 0.95
C HIS A 256 5.99 -10.12 0.78
N ASP A 257 5.33 -10.70 1.78
CA ASP A 257 4.98 -12.12 1.88
C ASP A 257 3.48 -12.29 1.60
N VAL A 258 3.14 -12.51 0.32
CA VAL A 258 1.75 -12.47 -0.16
C VAL A 258 0.93 -13.63 0.39
N ARG A 259 1.41 -14.87 0.24
CA ARG A 259 0.64 -16.06 0.66
C ARG A 259 0.24 -16.02 2.14
N PRO A 260 1.12 -15.73 3.11
CA PRO A 260 0.72 -15.61 4.51
C PRO A 260 -0.32 -14.51 4.77
N ALA A 261 -0.28 -13.40 4.01
CA ALA A 261 -1.28 -12.36 4.13
C ALA A 261 -2.64 -12.80 3.58
N VAL A 262 -2.68 -13.51 2.45
CA VAL A 262 -3.90 -14.09 1.88
C VAL A 262 -4.51 -15.13 2.83
N GLU A 263 -3.70 -15.94 3.49
CA GLU A 263 -4.14 -16.89 4.50
C GLU A 263 -4.77 -16.17 5.70
N ALA A 264 -4.14 -15.08 6.17
CA ALA A 264 -4.69 -14.26 7.25
C ALA A 264 -6.05 -13.63 6.87
N VAL A 265 -6.19 -13.11 5.64
CA VAL A 265 -7.47 -12.60 5.12
C VAL A 265 -8.54 -13.69 5.17
N LYS A 266 -8.28 -14.87 4.61
CA LYS A 266 -9.25 -15.98 4.58
C LYS A 266 -9.70 -16.40 5.98
N ILE A 267 -8.76 -16.45 6.95
CA ILE A 267 -9.09 -16.83 8.34
C ILE A 267 -9.98 -15.77 8.99
N VAL A 268 -9.67 -14.48 8.82
CA VAL A 268 -10.47 -13.40 9.40
C VAL A 268 -11.86 -13.33 8.76
N GLU A 269 -11.96 -13.53 7.45
CA GLU A 269 -13.27 -13.59 6.76
C GLU A 269 -14.14 -14.76 7.25
N ALA A 270 -13.54 -15.96 7.36
CA ALA A 270 -14.24 -17.11 7.88
C ALA A 270 -14.75 -16.88 9.32
N MET A 271 -13.96 -16.20 10.17
CA MET A 271 -14.36 -15.83 11.51
C MET A 271 -15.55 -14.86 11.49
N ARG A 272 -15.54 -13.82 10.63
CA ARG A 272 -16.63 -12.82 10.51
C ARG A 272 -17.93 -13.48 10.05
N GLN A 273 -17.89 -14.31 9.01
CA GLN A 273 -19.07 -15.02 8.49
C GLN A 273 -19.74 -15.93 9.52
N ASN A 274 -18.97 -16.52 10.43
CA ASN A 274 -19.53 -17.37 11.49
C ASN A 274 -20.03 -16.58 12.71
N ALA A 275 -19.62 -15.31 12.87
CA ALA A 275 -20.11 -14.45 13.95
C ALA A 275 -21.51 -13.83 13.63
N GLU A 276 -21.93 -13.83 12.36
CA GLU A 276 -23.23 -13.31 11.91
C GLU A 276 -24.34 -14.39 11.92
N GLN A 277 -24.01 -15.64 12.24
CA GLN A 277 -24.97 -16.77 12.41
C GLN A 277 -25.39 -16.92 13.87
#